data_ae0fe9e6c2e6c5e17ca607b52aab3da3
#
_entry.id   ae0fe9e6c2e6c5e17ca607b52aab3da3
#
_cell.length_a   1.000
_cell.length_b   1.000
_cell.length_c   1.000
_cell.angle_alpha   90.00
_cell.angle_beta   90.00
_cell.angle_gamma   90.00
#
_symmetry.space_group_name_H-M   'P 1'
#
loop_
_entity.id
_entity.type
_entity.pdbx_description
1 polymer ?
#
loop_
_entity_poly.entity_id
_entity_poly.type
_entity_poly.pdbx_seq_one_letter_code
_entity_poly.pdbx_strand_id
1 'polypeptide(L)'
;MCNRILIIGFIFLTGKNSFAQKNTLDFYIQAAVQNSPLLKDYQSQMESNAIDSERIRAQYKPQVTGSSINSYAPVINGFGYDNAITNGGQLSGIVNVSQTLVSHGNLTAQYKNIQLQNQGIANTARISTQDLKRTITNQYLTAFGTLQELNLAKEIHELLQKEVGILKTLTEKNVYRQTDYLTLLVTVQQQDLSLRQLDIQYHNDFATLNYLAGIVDTAAVNLDEPSFTINQLPGPDHSVFFQKYTIDSLILVHNRTLLDYSYKPKVNLYANGGYLSSLMYQGYKNFGTSVGLDITVPIYDGKQKKMQYRKLDISERARSGYKNFYTNQYYQQINLLEQQLQQTESLIGDINNQIKYSNGLIEVNTKLLETGDAKIADLIIALNNYLNAKNLLTQNKVSRLQIINQINYWNR
;
A
#
# COMPACT_ATOMS: atom_id res chain seq x y z
N MET A 1 29.95 -63.04 17.44
CA MET A 1 30.65 -61.88 16.88
C MET A 1 29.71 -60.71 16.93
N CYS A 2 29.96 -59.76 17.80
CA CYS A 2 29.06 -58.70 18.22
C CYS A 2 29.40 -57.45 17.36
N ASN A 3 28.49 -56.95 16.53
CA ASN A 3 28.66 -55.72 15.80
C ASN A 3 27.91 -54.58 16.52
N ARG A 4 28.63 -53.71 17.20
CA ARG A 4 28.10 -52.50 17.83
C ARG A 4 28.00 -51.42 16.75
N ILE A 5 26.75 -51.02 16.42
CA ILE A 5 26.47 -49.83 15.59
C ILE A 5 26.48 -48.59 16.51
N LEU A 6 27.47 -47.74 16.30
CA LEU A 6 27.62 -46.43 16.98
C LEU A 6 26.75 -45.43 16.24
N ILE A 7 25.62 -45.02 16.84
CA ILE A 7 24.75 -43.92 16.32
C ILE A 7 25.35 -42.61 16.82
N ILE A 8 26.03 -41.89 15.93
CA ILE A 8 26.46 -40.50 16.18
C ILE A 8 25.29 -39.58 15.96
N GLY A 9 24.68 -39.12 17.06
CA GLY A 9 23.63 -38.12 17.05
C GLY A 9 24.22 -36.77 16.63
N PHE A 10 23.92 -36.32 15.42
CA PHE A 10 24.20 -34.97 14.94
C PHE A 10 23.20 -34.01 15.57
N ILE A 11 23.55 -33.36 16.66
CA ILE A 11 22.75 -32.27 17.26
C ILE A 11 22.89 -31.06 16.32
N PHE A 12 21.90 -30.85 15.49
CA PHE A 12 21.70 -29.58 14.77
C PHE A 12 21.37 -28.48 15.79
N LEU A 13 22.38 -27.77 16.27
CA LEU A 13 22.17 -26.46 16.88
C LEU A 13 21.63 -25.53 15.82
N THR A 14 20.31 -25.43 15.73
CA THR A 14 19.66 -24.31 15.05
C THR A 14 19.95 -23.07 15.87
N GLY A 15 21.02 -22.38 15.57
CA GLY A 15 21.26 -21.03 16.05
C GLY A 15 20.07 -20.19 15.60
N LYS A 16 19.13 -19.92 16.53
CA LYS A 16 18.20 -18.81 16.36
C LYS A 16 19.08 -17.56 16.28
N ASN A 17 19.32 -17.06 15.06
CA ASN A 17 19.77 -15.70 14.90
C ASN A 17 18.71 -14.82 15.54
N SER A 18 18.87 -14.54 16.82
CA SER A 18 18.23 -13.43 17.48
C SER A 18 18.77 -12.19 16.78
N PHE A 19 18.12 -11.77 15.72
CA PHE A 19 18.30 -10.42 15.21
C PHE A 19 17.95 -9.51 16.38
N ALA A 20 18.98 -8.98 17.03
CA ALA A 20 18.80 -7.84 17.92
C ALA A 20 17.93 -6.85 17.14
N GLN A 21 16.75 -6.56 17.64
CA GLN A 21 15.76 -5.70 17.02
C GLN A 21 16.44 -4.34 16.87
N LYS A 22 16.99 -4.07 15.69
CA LYS A 22 17.54 -2.77 15.39
C LYS A 22 16.36 -1.85 15.25
N ASN A 23 16.23 -0.91 16.15
CA ASN A 23 15.13 0.07 16.19
C ASN A 23 15.29 1.10 15.08
N THR A 24 15.60 0.63 13.88
CA THR A 24 15.88 1.43 12.70
C THR A 24 14.65 1.60 11.84
N LEU A 25 14.56 2.70 11.10
CA LEU A 25 13.51 2.95 10.13
C LEU A 25 13.35 1.78 9.13
N ASP A 26 14.47 1.23 8.63
CA ASP A 26 14.43 0.13 7.66
C ASP A 26 13.79 -1.14 8.21
N PHE A 27 13.95 -1.43 9.49
CA PHE A 27 13.27 -2.56 10.14
C PHE A 27 11.75 -2.41 10.06
N TYR A 28 11.22 -1.23 10.41
CA TYR A 28 9.77 -0.97 10.36
C TYR A 28 9.22 -0.97 8.93
N ILE A 29 9.96 -0.43 7.96
CA ILE A 29 9.59 -0.48 6.54
C ILE A 29 9.53 -1.93 6.05
N GLN A 30 10.53 -2.76 6.36
CA GLN A 30 10.55 -4.17 5.95
C GLN A 30 9.41 -4.96 6.60
N ALA A 31 9.19 -4.78 7.89
CA ALA A 31 8.08 -5.41 8.62
C ALA A 31 6.73 -5.04 7.99
N ALA A 32 6.49 -3.75 7.72
CA ALA A 32 5.26 -3.28 7.11
C ALA A 32 5.02 -3.89 5.72
N VAL A 33 6.05 -3.96 4.87
CA VAL A 33 5.95 -4.55 3.53
C VAL A 33 5.66 -6.05 3.59
N GLN A 34 6.31 -6.78 4.51
CA GLN A 34 6.08 -8.22 4.68
C GLN A 34 4.69 -8.54 5.26
N ASN A 35 4.22 -7.72 6.19
CA ASN A 35 2.96 -7.94 6.89
C ASN A 35 1.74 -7.38 6.13
N SER A 36 1.93 -6.52 5.12
CA SER A 36 0.85 -5.84 4.41
C SER A 36 -0.14 -6.81 3.74
N PRO A 37 -1.41 -6.88 4.16
CA PRO A 37 -2.42 -7.69 3.51
C PRO A 37 -2.70 -7.22 2.07
N LEU A 38 -2.63 -5.91 1.83
CA LEU A 38 -2.86 -5.31 0.51
C LEU A 38 -1.82 -5.78 -0.52
N LEU A 39 -0.54 -5.86 -0.14
CA LEU A 39 0.51 -6.34 -1.05
C LEU A 39 0.37 -7.83 -1.34
N LYS A 40 -0.05 -8.62 -0.35
CA LYS A 40 -0.39 -10.06 -0.54
C LYS A 40 -1.60 -10.24 -1.45
N ASP A 41 -2.59 -9.36 -1.34
CA ASP A 41 -3.78 -9.39 -2.22
C ASP A 41 -3.38 -9.15 -3.69
N TYR A 42 -2.51 -8.18 -3.99
CA TYR A 42 -2.01 -7.99 -5.35
C TYR A 42 -1.26 -9.23 -5.89
N GLN A 43 -0.49 -9.92 -5.05
CA GLN A 43 0.15 -11.17 -5.43
C GLN A 43 -0.90 -12.24 -5.76
N SER A 44 -1.92 -12.40 -4.93
CA SER A 44 -3.02 -13.35 -5.16
C SER A 44 -3.80 -13.02 -6.44
N GLN A 45 -4.01 -11.73 -6.76
CA GLN A 45 -4.64 -11.31 -8.02
C GLN A 45 -3.79 -11.72 -9.24
N MET A 46 -2.46 -11.58 -9.19
CA MET A 46 -1.58 -12.01 -10.27
C MET A 46 -1.57 -13.55 -10.43
N GLU A 47 -1.64 -14.30 -9.34
CA GLU A 47 -1.78 -15.74 -9.34
C GLU A 47 -3.14 -16.16 -9.94
N SER A 48 -4.23 -15.48 -9.58
CA SER A 48 -5.55 -15.69 -10.18
C SER A 48 -5.54 -15.46 -11.70
N ASN A 49 -4.87 -14.42 -12.16
CA ASN A 49 -4.73 -14.15 -13.59
C ASN A 49 -3.89 -15.23 -14.34
N ALA A 50 -2.97 -15.91 -13.66
CA ALA A 50 -2.29 -17.06 -14.24
C ALA A 50 -3.28 -18.23 -14.50
N ILE A 51 -4.19 -18.48 -13.55
CA ILE A 51 -5.28 -19.45 -13.70
C ILE A 51 -6.22 -19.02 -14.83
N ASP A 52 -6.53 -17.74 -14.97
CA ASP A 52 -7.34 -17.23 -16.10
C ASP A 52 -6.67 -17.50 -17.45
N SER A 53 -5.34 -17.42 -17.53
CA SER A 53 -4.60 -17.82 -18.74
C SER A 53 -4.78 -19.31 -19.07
N GLU A 54 -4.72 -20.18 -18.08
CA GLU A 54 -4.99 -21.60 -18.25
C GLU A 54 -6.45 -21.87 -18.65
N ARG A 55 -7.40 -21.12 -18.05
CA ARG A 55 -8.83 -21.19 -18.38
C ARG A 55 -9.11 -20.81 -19.82
N ILE A 56 -8.47 -19.73 -20.34
CA ILE A 56 -8.57 -19.35 -21.75
C ILE A 56 -8.09 -20.52 -22.63
N ARG A 57 -6.97 -21.14 -22.31
CA ARG A 57 -6.48 -22.31 -23.07
C ARG A 57 -7.45 -23.47 -23.01
N ALA A 58 -8.03 -23.74 -21.84
CA ALA A 58 -8.98 -24.82 -21.63
C ALA A 58 -10.28 -24.59 -22.41
N GLN A 59 -10.74 -23.34 -22.54
CA GLN A 59 -11.97 -22.96 -23.26
C GLN A 59 -11.93 -23.37 -24.75
N TYR A 60 -10.75 -23.43 -25.36
CA TYR A 60 -10.57 -23.82 -26.74
C TYR A 60 -10.20 -25.31 -26.95
N LYS A 61 -10.16 -26.11 -25.88
CA LYS A 61 -10.11 -27.54 -25.96
C LYS A 61 -11.51 -28.11 -26.20
N PRO A 62 -11.64 -29.39 -26.62
CA PRO A 62 -12.95 -30.05 -26.71
C PRO A 62 -13.71 -29.95 -25.39
N GLN A 63 -14.94 -29.45 -25.47
CA GLN A 63 -15.88 -29.33 -24.36
C GLN A 63 -16.90 -30.48 -24.50
N VAL A 64 -17.15 -31.24 -23.43
CA VAL A 64 -18.12 -32.31 -23.40
C VAL A 64 -19.28 -31.90 -22.51
N THR A 65 -20.49 -31.91 -23.06
CA THR A 65 -21.72 -31.57 -22.34
C THR A 65 -22.76 -32.68 -22.53
N GLY A 66 -23.43 -33.05 -21.46
CA GLY A 66 -24.64 -33.87 -21.52
C GLY A 66 -25.88 -33.01 -21.44
N SER A 67 -26.85 -33.27 -22.31
CA SER A 67 -28.14 -32.59 -22.27
C SER A 67 -29.29 -33.60 -22.36
N SER A 68 -30.36 -33.37 -21.62
CA SER A 68 -31.60 -34.10 -21.71
C SER A 68 -32.77 -33.15 -21.82
N ILE A 69 -33.49 -33.19 -22.91
CA ILE A 69 -34.69 -32.39 -23.14
C ILE A 69 -35.86 -33.33 -23.28
N ASN A 70 -36.78 -33.27 -22.33
CA ASN A 70 -37.98 -34.10 -22.32
C ASN A 70 -39.19 -33.17 -22.31
N SER A 71 -40.03 -33.28 -23.31
CA SER A 71 -41.22 -32.45 -23.43
C SER A 71 -42.42 -33.32 -23.82
N TYR A 72 -43.58 -32.95 -23.29
CA TYR A 72 -44.89 -33.46 -23.69
C TYR A 72 -45.71 -32.29 -24.23
N ALA A 73 -46.14 -32.43 -25.45
CA ALA A 73 -46.88 -31.39 -26.17
C ALA A 73 -48.21 -31.95 -26.73
N PRO A 74 -49.23 -32.12 -25.89
CA PRO A 74 -50.52 -32.69 -26.31
C PRO A 74 -51.23 -31.76 -27.28
N VAL A 75 -52.02 -32.40 -28.19
CA VAL A 75 -53.05 -31.69 -28.96
C VAL A 75 -54.39 -31.81 -28.20
N ILE A 76 -54.97 -30.70 -27.77
CA ILE A 76 -56.19 -30.61 -26.99
C ILE A 76 -57.27 -29.90 -27.85
N ASN A 77 -58.36 -30.58 -28.14
CA ASN A 77 -59.46 -30.07 -28.97
C ASN A 77 -59.00 -29.51 -30.34
N GLY A 78 -57.97 -30.10 -30.95
CA GLY A 78 -57.44 -29.67 -32.24
C GLY A 78 -56.43 -28.53 -32.16
N PHE A 79 -56.12 -28.01 -30.97
CA PHE A 79 -55.10 -26.97 -30.73
C PHE A 79 -53.85 -27.59 -30.09
N GLY A 80 -52.72 -27.42 -30.69
CA GLY A 80 -51.43 -27.90 -30.21
C GLY A 80 -50.29 -27.53 -31.17
N TYR A 81 -49.04 -27.95 -30.83
CA TYR A 81 -47.93 -27.80 -31.78
C TYR A 81 -48.10 -28.79 -32.94
N ASP A 82 -47.51 -28.44 -34.09
CA ASP A 82 -47.53 -29.28 -35.26
C ASP A 82 -46.91 -30.65 -34.94
N ASN A 83 -47.64 -31.70 -35.18
CA ASN A 83 -47.23 -33.08 -34.97
C ASN A 83 -45.98 -33.49 -35.81
N ALA A 84 -45.75 -32.81 -36.94
CA ALA A 84 -44.56 -33.02 -37.74
C ALA A 84 -43.29 -32.51 -37.02
N ILE A 85 -43.42 -31.59 -36.06
CA ILE A 85 -42.31 -31.03 -35.30
C ILE A 85 -42.13 -31.73 -33.95
N THR A 86 -43.23 -31.96 -33.20
CA THR A 86 -43.14 -32.46 -31.82
C THR A 86 -43.65 -33.88 -31.65
N ASN A 87 -44.53 -34.30 -32.57
CA ASN A 87 -45.21 -35.60 -32.53
C ASN A 87 -45.85 -35.96 -31.17
N GLY A 88 -46.34 -34.95 -30.44
CA GLY A 88 -46.91 -35.09 -29.11
C GLY A 88 -45.93 -35.20 -27.95
N GLY A 89 -44.67 -35.43 -28.22
CA GLY A 89 -43.60 -35.48 -27.19
C GLY A 89 -42.24 -35.69 -27.76
N GLN A 90 -41.24 -35.31 -26.98
CA GLN A 90 -39.82 -35.49 -27.30
C GLN A 90 -39.08 -36.00 -26.08
N LEU A 91 -38.28 -37.03 -26.29
CA LEU A 91 -37.32 -37.53 -25.31
C LEU A 91 -35.92 -37.46 -25.91
N SER A 92 -35.00 -36.82 -25.22
CA SER A 92 -33.62 -36.77 -25.65
C SER A 92 -32.65 -36.93 -24.49
N GLY A 93 -31.58 -37.65 -24.77
CA GLY A 93 -30.40 -37.76 -23.90
C GLY A 93 -29.17 -37.79 -24.80
N ILE A 94 -28.50 -36.66 -24.92
CA ILE A 94 -27.44 -36.43 -25.92
C ILE A 94 -26.16 -36.00 -25.19
N VAL A 95 -25.06 -36.64 -25.53
CA VAL A 95 -23.70 -36.18 -25.21
C VAL A 95 -23.16 -35.41 -26.41
N ASN A 96 -22.79 -34.16 -26.20
CA ASN A 96 -22.25 -33.31 -27.23
C ASN A 96 -20.78 -32.97 -26.91
N VAL A 97 -19.90 -33.18 -27.88
CA VAL A 97 -18.51 -32.74 -27.86
C VAL A 97 -18.37 -31.57 -28.82
N SER A 98 -17.96 -30.42 -28.36
CA SER A 98 -17.78 -29.26 -29.22
C SER A 98 -16.39 -28.64 -29.01
N GLN A 99 -15.83 -28.07 -30.07
CA GLN A 99 -14.57 -27.37 -30.05
C GLN A 99 -14.62 -26.15 -30.93
N THR A 100 -14.44 -24.99 -30.32
CA THR A 100 -14.29 -23.72 -31.07
C THR A 100 -12.87 -23.64 -31.61
N LEU A 101 -12.74 -23.52 -32.94
CA LEU A 101 -11.47 -23.25 -33.59
C LEU A 101 -11.15 -21.77 -33.49
N VAL A 102 -10.04 -21.46 -32.86
CA VAL A 102 -9.56 -20.09 -32.68
C VAL A 102 -8.26 -19.88 -33.43
N SER A 103 -8.11 -18.72 -34.07
CA SER A 103 -6.83 -18.38 -34.69
C SER A 103 -5.75 -18.18 -33.62
N HIS A 104 -4.52 -18.56 -33.93
CA HIS A 104 -3.38 -18.36 -33.04
C HIS A 104 -3.25 -16.89 -32.61
N GLY A 105 -3.50 -15.92 -33.52
CA GLY A 105 -3.47 -14.51 -33.21
C GLY A 105 -4.53 -14.07 -32.16
N ASN A 106 -5.74 -14.66 -32.18
CA ASN A 106 -6.76 -14.36 -31.16
C ASN A 106 -6.32 -14.90 -29.78
N LEU A 107 -5.83 -16.14 -29.71
CA LEU A 107 -5.34 -16.70 -28.46
C LEU A 107 -4.17 -15.88 -27.88
N THR A 108 -3.20 -15.53 -28.74
CA THR A 108 -2.08 -14.66 -28.35
C THR A 108 -2.58 -13.28 -27.84
N ALA A 109 -3.59 -12.70 -28.49
CA ALA A 109 -4.19 -11.45 -28.04
C ALA A 109 -4.84 -11.59 -26.66
N GLN A 110 -5.55 -12.68 -26.38
CA GLN A 110 -6.12 -12.89 -25.05
C GLN A 110 -5.06 -13.06 -23.96
N TYR A 111 -3.98 -13.79 -24.22
CA TYR A 111 -2.85 -13.87 -23.29
C TYR A 111 -2.16 -12.53 -23.06
N LYS A 112 -1.98 -11.73 -24.13
CA LYS A 112 -1.40 -10.39 -24.00
C LYS A 112 -2.26 -9.48 -23.14
N ASN A 113 -3.59 -9.62 -23.20
CA ASN A 113 -4.50 -8.87 -22.33
C ASN A 113 -4.25 -9.19 -20.85
N ILE A 114 -4.16 -10.47 -20.47
CA ILE A 114 -3.84 -10.88 -19.10
C ILE A 114 -2.46 -10.39 -18.68
N GLN A 115 -1.47 -10.46 -19.57
CA GLN A 115 -0.13 -9.94 -19.30
C GLN A 115 -0.16 -8.44 -18.98
N LEU A 116 -0.90 -7.64 -19.74
CA LEU A 116 -1.04 -6.19 -19.52
C LEU A 116 -1.81 -5.91 -18.22
N GLN A 117 -2.84 -6.68 -17.90
CA GLN A 117 -3.53 -6.58 -16.60
C GLN A 117 -2.57 -6.86 -15.44
N ASN A 118 -1.75 -7.91 -15.54
CA ASN A 118 -0.72 -8.21 -14.53
C ASN A 118 0.32 -7.08 -14.40
N GLN A 119 0.73 -6.46 -15.51
CA GLN A 119 1.60 -5.29 -15.45
C GLN A 119 0.92 -4.11 -14.73
N GLY A 120 -0.39 -3.91 -14.94
CA GLY A 120 -1.19 -2.92 -14.21
C GLY A 120 -1.23 -3.19 -12.70
N ILE A 121 -1.52 -4.45 -12.30
CA ILE A 121 -1.54 -4.87 -10.90
C ILE A 121 -0.15 -4.71 -10.28
N ALA A 122 0.92 -5.16 -10.95
CA ALA A 122 2.29 -5.02 -10.47
C ALA A 122 2.70 -3.54 -10.28
N ASN A 123 2.29 -2.66 -11.20
CA ASN A 123 2.53 -1.22 -11.05
C ASN A 123 1.75 -0.64 -9.87
N THR A 124 0.48 -1.02 -9.68
CA THR A 124 -0.33 -0.61 -8.52
C THR A 124 0.28 -1.10 -7.21
N ALA A 125 0.79 -2.33 -7.16
CA ALA A 125 1.51 -2.87 -6.00
C ALA A 125 2.78 -2.06 -5.68
N ARG A 126 3.53 -1.61 -6.70
CA ARG A 126 4.69 -0.71 -6.52
C ARG A 126 4.28 0.64 -5.94
N ILE A 127 3.23 1.26 -6.45
CA ILE A 127 2.69 2.52 -5.91
C ILE A 127 2.27 2.33 -4.44
N SER A 128 1.49 1.29 -4.14
CA SER A 128 1.05 0.98 -2.78
C SER A 128 2.23 0.71 -1.83
N THR A 129 3.31 0.09 -2.34
CA THR A 129 4.55 -0.09 -1.57
C THR A 129 5.21 1.25 -1.23
N GLN A 130 5.23 2.22 -2.17
CA GLN A 130 5.76 3.56 -1.88
C GLN A 130 4.87 4.33 -0.90
N ASP A 131 3.54 4.22 -1.02
CA ASP A 131 2.60 4.80 -0.07
C ASP A 131 2.83 4.27 1.35
N LEU A 132 2.98 2.94 1.48
CA LEU A 132 3.26 2.30 2.76
C LEU A 132 4.59 2.76 3.35
N LYS A 133 5.66 2.79 2.54
CA LYS A 133 6.97 3.28 2.97
C LYS A 133 6.89 4.73 3.46
N ARG A 134 6.21 5.60 2.71
CA ARG A 134 6.01 7.00 3.11
C ARG A 134 5.27 7.11 4.43
N THR A 135 4.21 6.33 4.62
CA THR A 135 3.39 6.34 5.83
C THR A 135 4.17 5.88 7.05
N ILE A 136 4.89 4.75 6.93
CA ILE A 136 5.76 4.22 8.00
C ILE A 136 6.87 5.21 8.35
N THR A 137 7.52 5.78 7.33
CA THR A 137 8.58 6.76 7.56
C THR A 137 8.04 7.98 8.30
N ASN A 138 6.87 8.52 7.92
CA ASN A 138 6.28 9.66 8.61
C ASN A 138 5.94 9.32 10.07
N GLN A 139 5.36 8.16 10.34
CA GLN A 139 5.05 7.75 11.71
C GLN A 139 6.31 7.51 12.54
N TYR A 140 7.36 6.92 11.94
CA TYR A 140 8.66 6.76 12.61
C TYR A 140 9.25 8.13 12.98
N LEU A 141 9.22 9.10 12.07
CA LEU A 141 9.70 10.46 12.32
C LEU A 141 8.89 11.16 13.41
N THR A 142 7.58 10.94 13.46
CA THR A 142 6.72 11.47 14.53
C THR A 142 7.12 10.89 15.88
N ALA A 143 7.19 9.56 16.01
CA ALA A 143 7.60 8.90 17.25
C ALA A 143 9.02 9.27 17.66
N PHE A 144 9.97 9.37 16.71
CA PHE A 144 11.32 9.82 16.98
C PHE A 144 11.37 11.28 17.48
N GLY A 145 10.56 12.18 16.89
CA GLY A 145 10.44 13.56 17.34
C GLY A 145 9.96 13.64 18.78
N THR A 146 8.89 12.94 19.12
CA THR A 146 8.36 12.87 20.49
C THR A 146 9.38 12.29 21.47
N LEU A 147 10.17 11.28 21.07
CA LEU A 147 11.27 10.74 21.86
C LEU A 147 12.35 11.81 22.13
N GLN A 148 12.71 12.62 21.14
CA GLN A 148 13.68 13.70 21.33
C GLN A 148 13.15 14.80 22.27
N GLU A 149 11.88 15.16 22.15
CA GLU A 149 11.23 16.11 23.07
C GLU A 149 11.17 15.55 24.51
N LEU A 150 10.88 14.25 24.66
CA LEU A 150 10.89 13.57 25.96
C LEU A 150 12.30 13.57 26.59
N ASN A 151 13.33 13.29 25.80
CA ASN A 151 14.72 13.29 26.29
C ASN A 151 15.14 14.71 26.72
N LEU A 152 14.82 15.72 25.93
CA LEU A 152 15.06 17.10 26.29
C LEU A 152 14.31 17.50 27.58
N ALA A 153 13.05 17.09 27.72
CA ALA A 153 12.27 17.36 28.95
C ALA A 153 12.90 16.73 30.18
N LYS A 154 13.49 15.53 30.06
CA LYS A 154 14.28 14.88 31.14
C LYS A 154 15.50 15.70 31.51
N GLU A 155 16.30 16.13 30.53
CA GLU A 155 17.50 16.97 30.77
C GLU A 155 17.15 18.27 31.51
N ILE A 156 16.09 18.96 31.08
CA ILE A 156 15.62 20.19 31.72
C ILE A 156 15.08 19.92 33.13
N HIS A 157 14.36 18.83 33.33
CA HIS A 157 13.87 18.43 34.65
C HIS A 157 15.04 18.19 35.64
N GLU A 158 16.08 17.47 35.23
CA GLU A 158 17.29 17.24 36.03
C GLU A 158 18.00 18.56 36.38
N LEU A 159 18.13 19.49 35.41
CA LEU A 159 18.69 20.81 35.65
C LEU A 159 17.89 21.60 36.68
N LEU A 160 16.56 21.66 36.49
CA LEU A 160 15.68 22.38 37.44
C LEU A 160 15.73 21.78 38.85
N GLN A 161 15.79 20.45 38.99
CA GLN A 161 15.94 19.75 40.28
C GLN A 161 17.22 20.18 41.00
N LYS A 162 18.33 20.31 40.27
CA LYS A 162 19.61 20.81 40.82
C LYS A 162 19.49 22.24 41.30
N GLU A 163 18.89 23.11 40.51
CA GLU A 163 18.69 24.52 40.88
C GLU A 163 17.78 24.67 42.10
N VAL A 164 16.74 23.83 42.25
CA VAL A 164 15.89 23.78 43.47
C VAL A 164 16.71 23.48 44.72
N GLY A 165 17.66 22.51 44.62
CA GLY A 165 18.55 22.17 45.74
C GLY A 165 19.44 23.33 46.16
N ILE A 166 20.01 24.06 45.22
CA ILE A 166 20.82 25.26 45.46
C ILE A 166 19.98 26.33 46.09
N LEU A 167 18.83 26.66 45.50
CA LEU A 167 17.96 27.74 45.98
C LEU A 167 17.41 27.45 47.38
N LYS A 168 17.08 26.19 47.70
CA LYS A 168 16.67 25.76 49.01
C LYS A 168 17.72 26.15 50.09
N THR A 169 18.98 25.79 49.84
CA THR A 169 20.10 26.09 50.72
C THR A 169 20.31 27.61 50.89
N LEU A 170 20.19 28.39 49.82
CA LEU A 170 20.31 29.83 49.84
C LEU A 170 19.14 30.52 50.55
N THR A 171 17.94 29.98 50.46
CA THR A 171 16.76 30.46 51.19
C THR A 171 16.88 30.19 52.69
N GLU A 172 17.38 29.01 53.08
CA GLU A 172 17.68 28.70 54.50
C GLU A 172 18.72 29.63 55.11
N LYS A 173 19.62 30.20 54.30
CA LYS A 173 20.61 31.20 54.68
C LYS A 173 20.11 32.63 54.56
N ASN A 174 18.84 32.87 54.25
CA ASN A 174 18.22 34.18 54.04
C ASN A 174 18.80 35.00 52.89
N VAL A 175 19.45 34.37 51.92
CA VAL A 175 19.95 35.03 50.67
C VAL A 175 18.79 35.26 49.69
N TYR A 176 17.87 34.30 49.60
CA TYR A 176 16.64 34.37 48.77
C TYR A 176 15.39 34.29 49.63
N ARG A 177 14.27 34.80 49.04
CA ARG A 177 12.95 34.77 49.69
C ARG A 177 12.31 33.38 49.55
N GLN A 178 11.46 33.00 50.50
CA GLN A 178 10.64 31.80 50.42
C GLN A 178 9.78 31.76 49.14
N THR A 179 9.29 32.91 48.67
CA THR A 179 8.53 33.04 47.43
C THR A 179 9.34 32.62 46.20
N ASP A 180 10.63 32.92 46.13
CA ASP A 180 11.52 32.55 45.03
C ASP A 180 11.68 31.03 44.96
N TYR A 181 11.89 30.41 46.12
CA TYR A 181 11.95 28.92 46.23
C TYR A 181 10.64 28.26 45.79
N LEU A 182 9.48 28.74 46.25
CA LEU A 182 8.18 28.19 45.88
C LEU A 182 7.91 28.39 44.38
N THR A 183 8.30 29.52 43.80
CA THR A 183 8.16 29.78 42.34
C THR A 183 8.94 28.74 41.50
N LEU A 184 10.18 28.48 41.88
CA LEU A 184 10.98 27.47 41.20
C LEU A 184 10.40 26.05 41.40
N LEU A 185 9.92 25.73 42.59
CA LEU A 185 9.27 24.43 42.90
C LEU A 185 8.03 24.22 42.04
N VAL A 186 7.17 25.21 41.84
CA VAL A 186 6.02 25.16 40.94
C VAL A 186 6.47 24.92 39.49
N THR A 187 7.55 25.56 39.05
CA THR A 187 8.12 25.34 37.72
C THR A 187 8.59 23.89 37.52
N VAL A 188 9.23 23.29 38.54
CA VAL A 188 9.62 21.85 38.50
C VAL A 188 8.40 20.95 38.41
N GLN A 189 7.34 21.22 39.20
CA GLN A 189 6.11 20.43 39.12
C GLN A 189 5.45 20.53 37.73
N GLN A 190 5.44 21.72 37.14
CA GLN A 190 4.94 21.92 35.77
C GLN A 190 5.75 21.11 34.75
N GLN A 191 7.08 21.07 34.89
CA GLN A 191 7.96 20.28 34.03
C GLN A 191 7.75 18.76 34.22
N ASP A 192 7.49 18.29 35.44
CA ASP A 192 7.16 16.87 35.70
C ASP A 192 5.86 16.45 35.00
N LEU A 193 4.83 17.30 35.03
CA LEU A 193 3.60 17.06 34.28
C LEU A 193 3.83 16.99 32.78
N SER A 194 4.63 17.92 32.23
CA SER A 194 5.01 17.92 30.80
C SER A 194 5.77 16.65 30.41
N LEU A 195 6.69 16.19 31.26
CA LEU A 195 7.45 14.97 31.04
C LEU A 195 6.54 13.73 30.98
N ARG A 196 5.57 13.63 31.91
CA ARG A 196 4.59 12.53 31.89
C ARG A 196 3.70 12.57 30.65
N GLN A 197 3.28 13.73 30.19
CA GLN A 197 2.51 13.88 28.95
C GLN A 197 3.31 13.42 27.73
N LEU A 198 4.58 13.81 27.64
CA LEU A 198 5.45 13.39 26.53
C LEU A 198 5.74 11.88 26.55
N ASP A 199 5.87 11.29 27.75
CA ASP A 199 6.05 9.83 27.89
C ASP A 199 4.82 9.07 27.38
N ILE A 200 3.60 9.50 27.77
CA ILE A 200 2.35 8.94 27.26
C ILE A 200 2.26 9.11 25.73
N GLN A 201 2.60 10.29 25.23
CA GLN A 201 2.56 10.58 23.79
C GLN A 201 3.54 9.68 23.02
N TYR A 202 4.77 9.50 23.53
CA TYR A 202 5.75 8.62 22.90
C TYR A 202 5.27 7.18 22.81
N HIS A 203 4.68 6.65 23.91
CA HIS A 203 4.10 5.31 23.91
C HIS A 203 2.98 5.16 22.87
N ASN A 204 2.12 6.16 22.71
CA ASN A 204 1.06 6.15 21.72
C ASN A 204 1.59 6.22 20.29
N ASP A 205 2.57 7.10 20.02
CA ASP A 205 3.18 7.25 18.71
C ASP A 205 3.94 5.98 18.29
N PHE A 206 4.62 5.35 19.25
CA PHE A 206 5.32 4.09 19.06
C PHE A 206 4.35 2.91 18.84
N ALA A 207 3.27 2.82 19.61
CA ALA A 207 2.23 1.81 19.41
C ALA A 207 1.59 1.95 18.02
N THR A 208 1.36 3.20 17.56
CA THR A 208 0.86 3.47 16.20
C THR A 208 1.86 3.01 15.13
N LEU A 209 3.16 3.23 15.33
CA LEU A 209 4.21 2.75 14.43
C LEU A 209 4.18 1.21 14.32
N ASN A 210 4.12 0.51 15.46
CA ASN A 210 4.03 -0.95 15.48
C ASN A 210 2.73 -1.44 14.81
N TYR A 211 1.60 -0.82 15.08
CA TYR A 211 0.33 -1.13 14.44
C TYR A 211 0.42 -1.02 12.91
N LEU A 212 0.96 0.07 12.39
CA LEU A 212 1.13 0.28 10.95
C LEU A 212 2.14 -0.70 10.32
N ALA A 213 3.16 -1.12 11.07
CA ALA A 213 4.13 -2.12 10.64
C ALA A 213 3.61 -3.57 10.77
N GLY A 214 2.42 -3.78 11.37
CA GLY A 214 1.87 -5.11 11.64
C GLY A 214 2.65 -5.87 12.71
N ILE A 215 3.23 -5.15 13.68
CA ILE A 215 3.98 -5.69 14.82
C ILE A 215 3.07 -5.68 16.05
N VAL A 216 2.92 -6.82 16.73
CA VAL A 216 1.99 -6.96 17.85
C VAL A 216 2.58 -6.44 19.18
N ASP A 217 3.91 -6.27 19.25
CA ASP A 217 4.58 -5.76 20.45
C ASP A 217 4.26 -4.28 20.68
N THR A 218 3.91 -3.91 21.93
CA THR A 218 3.61 -2.53 22.34
C THR A 218 4.66 -1.95 23.28
N ALA A 219 5.69 -2.70 23.66
CA ALA A 219 6.77 -2.21 24.51
C ALA A 219 7.58 -1.14 23.77
N ALA A 220 7.54 0.09 24.25
CA ALA A 220 8.28 1.19 23.65
C ALA A 220 9.81 1.00 23.84
N VAL A 221 10.56 1.20 22.77
CA VAL A 221 12.02 1.11 22.74
C VAL A 221 12.60 2.40 22.15
N ASN A 222 13.84 2.72 22.44
CA ASN A 222 14.48 3.88 21.85
C ASN A 222 14.65 3.68 20.34
N LEU A 223 14.19 4.66 19.56
CA LEU A 223 14.34 4.69 18.11
C LEU A 223 15.71 5.31 17.73
N ASP A 224 16.32 4.75 16.71
CA ASP A 224 17.56 5.28 16.16
C ASP A 224 17.33 6.55 15.33
N GLU A 225 18.30 7.46 15.27
CA GLU A 225 18.19 8.64 14.42
C GLU A 225 18.15 8.23 12.94
N PRO A 226 17.07 8.60 12.22
CA PRO A 226 16.95 8.23 10.81
C PRO A 226 17.82 9.13 9.95
N SER A 227 18.58 8.51 9.04
CA SER A 227 19.38 9.24 8.06
C SER A 227 18.90 8.93 6.64
N PHE A 228 18.45 9.93 5.91
CA PHE A 228 18.17 9.80 4.49
C PHE A 228 18.40 11.14 3.77
N THR A 229 18.79 11.02 2.51
CA THR A 229 19.11 12.13 1.63
C THR A 229 18.06 12.25 0.52
N ILE A 230 18.07 13.37 -0.17
CA ILE A 230 17.25 13.54 -1.38
C ILE A 230 17.82 12.66 -2.47
N ASN A 231 17.00 11.77 -3.03
CA ASN A 231 17.34 11.02 -4.22
C ASN A 231 17.25 11.92 -5.45
N GLN A 232 18.07 11.66 -6.47
CA GLN A 232 17.93 12.37 -7.76
C GLN A 232 16.58 12.04 -8.40
N LEU A 233 15.93 13.07 -8.93
CA LEU A 233 14.65 12.94 -9.66
C LEU A 233 14.87 12.21 -10.99
N PRO A 234 14.27 11.02 -11.22
CA PRO A 234 14.42 10.31 -12.50
C PRO A 234 13.62 10.94 -13.64
N GLY A 235 12.92 12.02 -13.41
CA GLY A 235 11.96 12.60 -14.35
C GLY A 235 10.62 11.82 -14.40
N PRO A 236 9.54 12.47 -14.86
CA PRO A 236 8.20 11.88 -14.80
C PRO A 236 8.07 10.57 -15.60
N ASP A 237 8.74 10.42 -16.73
CA ASP A 237 8.58 9.24 -17.61
C ASP A 237 9.11 7.93 -17.02
N HIS A 238 9.97 7.99 -16.01
CA HIS A 238 10.52 6.81 -15.32
C HIS A 238 9.84 6.52 -13.98
N SER A 239 8.99 7.42 -13.51
CA SER A 239 8.28 7.25 -12.25
C SER A 239 7.19 6.18 -12.34
N VAL A 240 7.04 5.37 -11.29
CA VAL A 240 5.97 4.36 -11.16
C VAL A 240 4.57 4.97 -11.29
N PHE A 241 4.40 6.24 -10.92
CA PHE A 241 3.12 6.95 -11.00
C PHE A 241 2.72 7.24 -12.44
N PHE A 242 3.68 7.53 -13.32
CA PHE A 242 3.44 7.79 -14.75
C PHE A 242 3.39 6.51 -15.58
N GLN A 243 4.06 5.43 -15.15
CA GLN A 243 3.98 4.11 -15.79
C GLN A 243 2.53 3.60 -15.87
N LYS A 244 1.67 3.93 -14.88
CA LYS A 244 0.25 3.61 -14.93
C LYS A 244 -0.40 4.09 -16.23
N TYR A 245 -0.20 5.35 -16.61
CA TYR A 245 -0.81 5.91 -17.83
C TYR A 245 -0.30 5.24 -19.10
N THR A 246 0.95 4.81 -19.12
CA THR A 246 1.52 4.05 -20.24
C THR A 246 0.88 2.67 -20.35
N ILE A 247 0.75 1.96 -19.25
CA ILE A 247 0.10 0.64 -19.20
C ILE A 247 -1.37 0.75 -19.58
N ASP A 248 -2.10 1.75 -19.06
CA ASP A 248 -3.52 1.99 -19.38
C ASP A 248 -3.70 2.26 -20.88
N SER A 249 -2.81 3.03 -21.53
CA SER A 249 -2.84 3.24 -22.96
C SER A 249 -2.62 1.94 -23.75
N LEU A 250 -1.65 1.12 -23.32
CA LEU A 250 -1.41 -0.19 -23.95
C LEU A 250 -2.62 -1.12 -23.82
N ILE A 251 -3.31 -1.11 -22.68
CA ILE A 251 -4.55 -1.86 -22.47
C ILE A 251 -5.64 -1.38 -23.44
N LEU A 252 -5.83 -0.07 -23.60
CA LEU A 252 -6.84 0.48 -24.51
C LEU A 252 -6.55 0.13 -25.99
N VAL A 253 -5.29 0.24 -26.42
CA VAL A 253 -4.86 -0.18 -27.78
C VAL A 253 -5.10 -1.68 -27.96
N HIS A 254 -4.79 -2.48 -26.95
CA HIS A 254 -4.95 -3.93 -27.01
C HIS A 254 -6.44 -4.35 -27.00
N ASN A 255 -7.29 -3.68 -26.25
CA ASN A 255 -8.73 -3.88 -26.27
C ASN A 255 -9.33 -3.64 -27.67
N ARG A 256 -8.76 -2.70 -28.44
CA ARG A 256 -9.14 -2.51 -29.85
C ARG A 256 -8.81 -3.76 -30.69
N THR A 257 -7.66 -4.36 -30.48
CA THR A 257 -7.25 -5.61 -31.15
C THR A 257 -8.17 -6.78 -30.78
N LEU A 258 -8.53 -6.92 -29.52
CA LEU A 258 -9.49 -7.94 -29.04
C LEU A 258 -10.87 -7.75 -29.68
N LEU A 259 -11.32 -6.50 -29.77
CA LEU A 259 -12.56 -6.14 -30.43
C LEU A 259 -12.55 -6.57 -31.92
N ASP A 260 -11.44 -6.35 -32.64
CA ASP A 260 -11.30 -6.81 -34.02
C ASP A 260 -11.41 -8.33 -34.14
N TYR A 261 -10.77 -9.08 -33.24
CA TYR A 261 -10.88 -10.53 -33.19
C TYR A 261 -12.30 -11.02 -32.89
N SER A 262 -13.08 -10.30 -32.09
CA SER A 262 -14.45 -10.69 -31.76
C SER A 262 -15.41 -10.66 -32.95
N TYR A 263 -15.06 -9.89 -34.01
CA TYR A 263 -15.82 -9.75 -35.26
C TYR A 263 -15.27 -10.63 -36.40
N LYS A 264 -14.25 -11.44 -36.18
CA LYS A 264 -13.79 -12.42 -37.16
C LYS A 264 -14.75 -13.64 -37.19
N PRO A 265 -14.84 -14.33 -38.35
CA PRO A 265 -15.59 -15.59 -38.44
C PRO A 265 -15.20 -16.55 -37.34
N LYS A 266 -16.20 -17.18 -36.70
CA LYS A 266 -16.02 -18.22 -35.69
C LYS A 266 -16.39 -19.54 -36.32
N VAL A 267 -15.54 -20.53 -36.13
CA VAL A 267 -15.75 -21.91 -36.59
C VAL A 267 -15.84 -22.80 -35.38
N ASN A 268 -16.90 -23.58 -35.29
CA ASN A 268 -17.13 -24.53 -34.21
C ASN A 268 -17.31 -25.92 -34.81
N LEU A 269 -16.48 -26.86 -34.38
CA LEU A 269 -16.66 -28.29 -34.68
C LEU A 269 -17.49 -28.91 -33.60
N TYR A 270 -18.44 -29.79 -33.98
CA TYR A 270 -19.18 -30.56 -33.00
C TYR A 270 -19.37 -31.99 -33.43
N ALA A 271 -19.48 -32.87 -32.46
CA ALA A 271 -19.91 -34.23 -32.60
C ALA A 271 -20.89 -34.57 -31.45
N ASN A 272 -21.99 -35.18 -31.76
CA ASN A 272 -22.91 -35.61 -30.72
C ASN A 272 -23.34 -37.05 -30.91
N GLY A 273 -23.75 -37.68 -29.81
CA GLY A 273 -24.28 -39.03 -29.82
C GLY A 273 -25.24 -39.22 -28.64
N GLY A 274 -26.28 -39.98 -28.88
CA GLY A 274 -27.26 -40.24 -27.85
C GLY A 274 -28.59 -40.68 -28.38
N TYR A 275 -29.61 -40.58 -27.52
CA TYR A 275 -30.98 -40.95 -27.80
C TYR A 275 -31.81 -39.70 -28.12
N LEU A 276 -32.54 -39.78 -29.24
CA LEU A 276 -33.51 -38.72 -29.62
C LEU A 276 -34.73 -39.39 -30.23
N SER A 277 -35.89 -39.29 -29.56
CA SER A 277 -37.08 -39.98 -29.96
C SER A 277 -38.35 -39.21 -29.64
N SER A 278 -39.36 -39.33 -30.52
CA SER A 278 -40.75 -38.92 -30.22
C SER A 278 -41.57 -40.09 -29.60
N LEU A 279 -41.04 -41.27 -29.45
CA LEU A 279 -41.67 -42.49 -28.95
C LEU A 279 -42.76 -43.07 -29.87
N MET A 280 -42.97 -42.53 -31.07
CA MET A 280 -44.08 -42.92 -31.95
C MET A 280 -43.80 -44.22 -32.74
N TYR A 281 -42.55 -44.49 -33.07
CA TYR A 281 -42.21 -45.66 -33.86
C TYR A 281 -40.82 -46.21 -33.46
N GLN A 282 -40.78 -47.51 -33.13
CA GLN A 282 -39.54 -48.24 -32.81
C GLN A 282 -38.54 -47.43 -31.94
N GLY A 283 -39.00 -46.89 -30.81
CA GLY A 283 -38.21 -45.98 -29.92
C GLY A 283 -36.83 -46.56 -29.52
N TYR A 284 -36.70 -47.88 -29.42
CA TYR A 284 -35.45 -48.58 -29.09
C TYR A 284 -34.37 -48.44 -30.17
N LYS A 285 -34.71 -48.00 -31.41
CA LYS A 285 -33.77 -47.78 -32.52
C LYS A 285 -33.29 -46.34 -32.64
N ASN A 286 -33.77 -45.45 -31.81
CA ASN A 286 -33.53 -43.98 -31.96
C ASN A 286 -32.25 -43.53 -31.28
N PHE A 287 -31.23 -44.38 -31.23
CA PHE A 287 -29.84 -44.00 -30.91
C PHE A 287 -29.12 -43.60 -32.19
N GLY A 288 -28.42 -42.46 -32.16
CA GLY A 288 -27.71 -41.94 -33.30
C GLY A 288 -26.50 -41.10 -32.92
N THR A 289 -25.73 -40.79 -33.95
CA THR A 289 -24.56 -39.88 -33.84
C THR A 289 -24.59 -38.90 -34.99
N SER A 290 -24.14 -37.66 -34.75
CA SER A 290 -23.90 -36.68 -35.80
C SER A 290 -22.56 -35.93 -35.58
N VAL A 291 -21.97 -35.50 -36.70
CA VAL A 291 -20.81 -34.62 -36.73
C VAL A 291 -21.10 -33.42 -37.63
N GLY A 292 -20.63 -32.26 -37.26
CA GLY A 292 -20.90 -31.06 -38.04
C GLY A 292 -19.90 -29.96 -37.81
N LEU A 293 -20.02 -28.94 -38.64
CA LEU A 293 -19.27 -27.71 -38.62
C LEU A 293 -20.25 -26.54 -38.63
N ASP A 294 -20.11 -25.68 -37.65
CA ASP A 294 -20.86 -24.40 -37.59
C ASP A 294 -19.91 -23.23 -37.86
N ILE A 295 -20.30 -22.36 -38.80
CA ILE A 295 -19.54 -21.14 -39.13
C ILE A 295 -20.45 -19.95 -38.92
N THR A 296 -20.08 -19.12 -37.93
CA THR A 296 -20.80 -17.89 -37.62
C THR A 296 -19.99 -16.69 -38.08
N VAL A 297 -20.58 -15.86 -38.95
CA VAL A 297 -19.98 -14.62 -39.46
C VAL A 297 -20.90 -13.45 -39.12
N PRO A 298 -20.45 -12.49 -38.28
CA PRO A 298 -21.27 -11.30 -38.01
C PRO A 298 -21.29 -10.39 -39.25
N ILE A 299 -22.43 -10.28 -39.92
CA ILE A 299 -22.62 -9.45 -41.13
C ILE A 299 -23.04 -8.04 -40.76
N TYR A 300 -23.97 -7.88 -39.83
CA TYR A 300 -24.47 -6.62 -39.35
C TYR A 300 -24.75 -6.67 -37.85
N ASP A 301 -24.25 -5.69 -37.12
CA ASP A 301 -24.31 -5.65 -35.65
C ASP A 301 -25.03 -4.42 -35.09
N GLY A 302 -25.80 -3.69 -35.92
CA GLY A 302 -26.43 -2.44 -35.50
C GLY A 302 -25.43 -1.32 -35.19
N LYS A 303 -24.24 -1.33 -35.79
CA LYS A 303 -23.12 -0.38 -35.57
C LYS A 303 -22.46 -0.51 -34.18
N GLN A 304 -22.66 -1.62 -33.47
CA GLN A 304 -22.07 -1.84 -32.12
C GLN A 304 -20.54 -1.75 -32.17
N LYS A 305 -19.88 -2.35 -33.16
CA LYS A 305 -18.44 -2.25 -33.35
C LYS A 305 -17.95 -0.80 -33.37
N LYS A 306 -18.61 0.06 -34.17
CA LYS A 306 -18.30 1.49 -34.24
C LYS A 306 -18.49 2.21 -32.91
N MET A 307 -19.57 1.88 -32.19
CA MET A 307 -19.82 2.46 -30.86
C MET A 307 -18.77 2.02 -29.84
N GLN A 308 -18.32 0.76 -29.86
CA GLN A 308 -17.25 0.26 -28.98
C GLN A 308 -15.91 0.95 -29.28
N TYR A 309 -15.53 1.16 -30.54
CA TYR A 309 -14.35 1.97 -30.87
C TYR A 309 -14.45 3.39 -30.35
N ARG A 310 -15.60 4.04 -30.55
CA ARG A 310 -15.82 5.40 -30.00
C ARG A 310 -15.69 5.44 -28.48
N LYS A 311 -16.14 4.39 -27.77
CA LYS A 311 -15.97 4.27 -26.33
C LYS A 311 -14.47 4.19 -25.96
N LEU A 312 -13.67 3.41 -26.67
CA LEU A 312 -12.22 3.33 -26.46
C LEU A 312 -11.53 4.68 -26.73
N ASP A 313 -11.93 5.40 -27.79
CA ASP A 313 -11.39 6.73 -28.09
C ASP A 313 -11.73 7.76 -27.01
N ILE A 314 -12.93 7.68 -26.42
CA ILE A 314 -13.32 8.53 -25.27
C ILE A 314 -12.44 8.18 -24.04
N SER A 315 -12.25 6.90 -23.77
CA SER A 315 -11.42 6.45 -22.65
C SER A 315 -9.95 6.90 -22.80
N GLU A 316 -9.38 6.85 -24.02
CA GLU A 316 -8.03 7.34 -24.30
C GLU A 316 -7.90 8.85 -24.11
N ARG A 317 -8.88 9.63 -24.56
CA ARG A 317 -8.90 11.08 -24.30
C ARG A 317 -8.97 11.40 -22.81
N ALA A 318 -9.81 10.69 -22.06
CA ALA A 318 -9.89 10.85 -20.61
C ALA A 318 -8.55 10.51 -19.95
N ARG A 319 -7.94 9.37 -20.28
CA ARG A 319 -6.62 8.95 -19.80
C ARG A 319 -5.54 10.02 -20.07
N SER A 320 -5.50 10.55 -21.31
CA SER A 320 -4.56 11.60 -21.69
C SER A 320 -4.78 12.88 -20.90
N GLY A 321 -6.05 13.27 -20.68
CA GLY A 321 -6.40 14.41 -19.84
C GLY A 321 -5.91 14.25 -18.39
N TYR A 322 -6.13 13.08 -17.80
CA TYR A 322 -5.62 12.76 -16.46
C TYR A 322 -4.09 12.77 -16.41
N LYS A 323 -3.39 12.19 -17.41
CA LYS A 323 -1.93 12.23 -17.47
C LYS A 323 -1.42 13.69 -17.44
N ASN A 324 -1.98 14.56 -18.29
CA ASN A 324 -1.56 15.96 -18.38
C ASN A 324 -1.82 16.71 -17.07
N PHE A 325 -3.00 16.52 -16.47
CA PHE A 325 -3.33 17.13 -15.19
C PHE A 325 -2.37 16.67 -14.07
N TYR A 326 -2.12 15.36 -13.97
CA TYR A 326 -1.21 14.80 -12.98
C TYR A 326 0.24 15.26 -13.20
N THR A 327 0.67 15.43 -14.46
CA THR A 327 1.99 15.98 -14.77
C THR A 327 2.16 17.41 -14.22
N ASN A 328 1.14 18.25 -14.39
CA ASN A 328 1.17 19.61 -13.84
C ASN A 328 1.18 19.60 -12.29
N GLN A 329 0.35 18.74 -11.67
CA GLN A 329 0.36 18.58 -10.21
C GLN A 329 1.72 18.10 -9.68
N TYR A 330 2.36 17.15 -10.37
CA TYR A 330 3.68 16.65 -10.00
C TYR A 330 4.72 17.79 -9.93
N TYR A 331 4.83 18.59 -10.99
CA TYR A 331 5.79 19.71 -10.99
C TYR A 331 5.46 20.76 -9.93
N GLN A 332 4.19 21.11 -9.75
CA GLN A 332 3.78 22.05 -8.70
C GLN A 332 4.12 21.53 -7.32
N GLN A 333 3.87 20.25 -7.04
CA GLN A 333 4.16 19.63 -5.75
C GLN A 333 5.67 19.58 -5.45
N ILE A 334 6.50 19.22 -6.44
CA ILE A 334 7.96 19.23 -6.27
C ILE A 334 8.46 20.63 -5.97
N ASN A 335 8.07 21.64 -6.76
CA ASN A 335 8.49 23.01 -6.53
C ASN A 335 8.07 23.52 -5.14
N LEU A 336 6.86 23.18 -4.69
CA LEU A 336 6.39 23.53 -3.35
C LEU A 336 7.24 22.89 -2.25
N LEU A 337 7.55 21.61 -2.40
CA LEU A 337 8.36 20.86 -1.42
C LEU A 337 9.80 21.37 -1.36
N GLU A 338 10.40 21.74 -2.49
CA GLU A 338 11.74 22.36 -2.54
C GLU A 338 11.76 23.72 -1.86
N GLN A 339 10.75 24.57 -2.09
CA GLN A 339 10.61 25.84 -1.39
C GLN A 339 10.43 25.67 0.13
N GLN A 340 9.57 24.73 0.54
CA GLN A 340 9.36 24.41 1.95
C GLN A 340 10.66 23.92 2.61
N LEU A 341 11.44 23.08 1.91
CA LEU A 341 12.71 22.58 2.41
C LEU A 341 13.70 23.73 2.66
N GLN A 342 13.86 24.60 1.67
CA GLN A 342 14.76 25.77 1.79
C GLN A 342 14.35 26.70 2.94
N GLN A 343 13.05 26.97 3.10
CA GLN A 343 12.54 27.80 4.20
C GLN A 343 12.77 27.13 5.56
N THR A 344 12.54 25.83 5.66
CA THR A 344 12.76 25.07 6.89
C THR A 344 14.24 25.04 7.28
N GLU A 345 15.15 24.89 6.32
CA GLU A 345 16.61 24.91 6.56
C GLU A 345 17.08 26.29 7.04
N SER A 346 16.56 27.37 6.45
CA SER A 346 16.84 28.73 6.93
C SER A 346 16.36 28.93 8.37
N LEU A 347 15.12 28.50 8.67
CA LEU A 347 14.54 28.61 10.01
C LEU A 347 15.34 27.80 11.05
N ILE A 348 15.83 26.63 10.71
CA ILE A 348 16.73 25.84 11.58
C ILE A 348 18.00 26.62 11.91
N GLY A 349 18.55 27.37 10.95
CA GLY A 349 19.70 28.27 11.17
C GLY A 349 19.41 29.36 12.22
N ASP A 350 18.27 30.03 12.10
CA ASP A 350 17.84 31.07 13.03
C ASP A 350 17.57 30.54 14.45
N ILE A 351 16.91 29.36 14.53
CA ILE A 351 16.66 28.68 15.81
C ILE A 351 17.98 28.30 16.51
N ASN A 352 18.98 27.82 15.78
CA ASN A 352 20.28 27.50 16.37
C ASN A 352 20.97 28.76 16.98
N ASN A 353 20.84 29.92 16.35
CA ASN A 353 21.32 31.16 16.91
C ASN A 353 20.58 31.52 18.21
N GLN A 354 19.24 31.37 18.23
CA GLN A 354 18.43 31.60 19.44
C GLN A 354 18.83 30.65 20.58
N ILE A 355 19.07 29.36 20.30
CA ILE A 355 19.55 28.37 21.27
C ILE A 355 20.89 28.83 21.88
N LYS A 356 21.83 29.27 21.03
CA LYS A 356 23.14 29.76 21.49
C LYS A 356 23.01 30.91 22.50
N TYR A 357 22.17 31.92 22.21
CA TYR A 357 21.94 33.04 23.11
C TYR A 357 21.19 32.63 24.37
N SER A 358 20.17 31.79 24.27
CA SER A 358 19.43 31.29 25.43
C SER A 358 20.30 30.48 26.37
N ASN A 359 21.21 29.63 25.84
CA ASN A 359 22.15 28.86 26.64
C ASN A 359 23.14 29.80 27.39
N GLY A 360 23.66 30.83 26.72
CA GLY A 360 24.49 31.82 27.38
C GLY A 360 23.78 32.57 28.53
N LEU A 361 22.48 32.88 28.37
CA LEU A 361 21.68 33.47 29.45
C LEU A 361 21.50 32.49 30.64
N ILE A 362 21.31 31.20 30.39
CA ILE A 362 21.25 30.19 31.45
C ILE A 362 22.55 30.15 32.23
N GLU A 363 23.70 30.06 31.54
CA GLU A 363 25.02 30.01 32.17
C GLU A 363 25.31 31.21 33.06
N VAL A 364 24.96 32.44 32.59
CA VAL A 364 25.15 33.65 33.36
C VAL A 364 24.20 33.68 34.57
N ASN A 365 22.91 33.40 34.40
CA ASN A 365 21.95 33.39 35.48
C ASN A 365 22.23 32.32 36.55
N THR A 366 22.71 31.11 36.16
CA THR A 366 23.13 30.11 37.12
C THR A 366 24.30 30.56 37.99
N LYS A 367 25.32 31.22 37.39
CA LYS A 367 26.45 31.80 38.17
C LYS A 367 26.02 32.91 39.10
N LEU A 368 25.14 33.81 38.66
CA LEU A 368 24.60 34.88 39.46
C LEU A 368 23.66 34.38 40.56
N LEU A 369 23.01 33.20 40.37
CA LEU A 369 22.21 32.56 41.41
C LEU A 369 23.09 32.10 42.59
N GLU A 370 24.26 31.53 42.33
CA GLU A 370 25.21 31.09 43.36
C GLU A 370 25.73 32.26 44.21
N THR A 371 25.89 33.46 43.63
CA THR A 371 26.33 34.66 44.34
C THR A 371 25.21 35.45 45.02
N GLY A 372 23.93 35.09 44.76
CA GLY A 372 22.77 35.79 45.29
C GLY A 372 22.33 37.02 44.49
N ASP A 373 22.92 37.25 43.31
CA ASP A 373 22.69 38.45 42.48
C ASP A 373 21.64 38.20 41.37
N ALA A 374 21.20 36.98 41.12
CA ALA A 374 20.18 36.66 40.11
C ALA A 374 18.75 36.78 40.66
N LYS A 375 17.84 37.22 39.83
CA LYS A 375 16.39 36.99 40.05
C LYS A 375 16.00 35.63 39.51
N ILE A 376 15.33 34.83 40.34
CA ILE A 376 14.84 33.52 39.91
C ILE A 376 13.97 33.60 38.65
N ALA A 377 13.17 34.66 38.53
CA ALA A 377 12.36 34.88 37.33
C ALA A 377 13.19 34.96 36.05
N ASP A 378 14.38 35.56 36.07
CA ASP A 378 15.25 35.70 34.91
C ASP A 378 15.84 34.35 34.48
N LEU A 379 16.22 33.48 35.44
CA LEU A 379 16.62 32.10 35.18
C LEU A 379 15.47 31.29 34.57
N ILE A 380 14.27 31.37 35.14
CA ILE A 380 13.08 30.63 34.62
C ILE A 380 12.77 31.09 33.18
N ILE A 381 12.82 32.39 32.88
CA ILE A 381 12.64 32.94 31.54
C ILE A 381 13.71 32.40 30.57
N ALA A 382 14.97 32.36 30.97
CA ALA A 382 16.07 31.85 30.15
C ALA A 382 15.88 30.36 29.85
N LEU A 383 15.50 29.55 30.84
CA LEU A 383 15.21 28.10 30.68
C LEU A 383 14.01 27.87 29.76
N ASN A 384 12.92 28.62 29.92
CA ASN A 384 11.76 28.52 29.05
C ASN A 384 12.09 28.90 27.60
N ASN A 385 12.86 29.96 27.39
CA ASN A 385 13.31 30.35 26.04
C ASN A 385 14.17 29.25 25.39
N TYR A 386 15.09 28.66 26.14
CA TYR A 386 15.93 27.58 25.68
C TYR A 386 15.10 26.31 25.32
N LEU A 387 14.20 25.92 26.21
CA LEU A 387 13.31 24.77 25.99
C LEU A 387 12.44 24.96 24.74
N ASN A 388 11.82 26.14 24.61
CA ASN A 388 11.01 26.45 23.44
C ASN A 388 11.84 26.44 22.14
N ALA A 389 13.03 27.00 22.14
CA ALA A 389 13.93 27.01 20.98
C ALA A 389 14.39 25.56 20.62
N LYS A 390 14.70 24.73 21.61
CA LYS A 390 15.05 23.32 21.38
C LYS A 390 13.88 22.48 20.85
N ASN A 391 12.67 22.69 21.36
CA ASN A 391 11.46 22.02 20.84
C ASN A 391 11.20 22.46 19.39
N LEU A 392 11.30 23.76 19.08
CA LEU A 392 11.19 24.24 17.70
C LEU A 392 12.27 23.63 16.79
N LEU A 393 13.51 23.46 17.27
CA LEU A 393 14.56 22.79 16.52
C LEU A 393 14.18 21.34 16.19
N THR A 394 13.71 20.58 17.20
CA THR A 394 13.30 19.19 17.03
C THR A 394 12.15 19.08 16.01
N GLN A 395 11.11 19.89 16.16
CA GLN A 395 9.97 19.92 15.25
C GLN A 395 10.38 20.26 13.81
N ASN A 396 11.25 21.27 13.63
CA ASN A 396 11.72 21.65 12.29
C ASN A 396 12.68 20.62 11.68
N LYS A 397 13.52 19.94 12.47
CA LYS A 397 14.31 18.78 12.00
C LYS A 397 13.43 17.64 11.53
N VAL A 398 12.40 17.27 12.29
CA VAL A 398 11.40 16.25 11.90
C VAL A 398 10.67 16.70 10.63
N SER A 399 10.18 17.94 10.56
CA SER A 399 9.53 18.50 9.38
C SER A 399 10.43 18.45 8.14
N ARG A 400 11.71 18.83 8.27
CA ARG A 400 12.72 18.71 7.21
C ARG A 400 12.80 17.27 6.67
N LEU A 401 12.91 16.27 7.55
CA LEU A 401 12.97 14.87 7.16
C LEU A 401 11.66 14.39 6.51
N GLN A 402 10.51 14.87 6.99
CA GLN A 402 9.21 14.58 6.37
C GLN A 402 9.09 15.17 4.95
N ILE A 403 9.58 16.39 4.75
CA ILE A 403 9.65 17.03 3.42
C ILE A 403 10.55 16.21 2.48
N ILE A 404 11.74 15.79 2.94
CA ILE A 404 12.65 14.94 2.17
C ILE A 404 11.98 13.59 1.84
N ASN A 405 11.27 12.98 2.80
CA ASN A 405 10.51 11.76 2.55
C ASN A 405 9.45 11.95 1.46
N GLN A 406 8.74 13.08 1.43
CA GLN A 406 7.77 13.41 0.39
C GLN A 406 8.44 13.64 -0.97
N ILE A 407 9.58 14.35 -1.04
CA ILE A 407 10.36 14.51 -2.27
C ILE A 407 10.79 13.12 -2.78
N ASN A 408 11.34 12.28 -1.91
CA ASN A 408 11.78 10.93 -2.26
C ASN A 408 10.62 10.01 -2.69
N TYR A 409 9.42 10.22 -2.18
CA TYR A 409 8.23 9.51 -2.62
C TYR A 409 7.91 9.80 -4.08
N TRP A 410 7.98 11.07 -4.51
CA TRP A 410 7.72 11.45 -5.89
C TRP A 410 8.85 11.05 -6.86
N ASN A 411 10.04 10.79 -6.36
CA ASN A 411 11.25 10.41 -7.12
C ASN A 411 11.36 8.91 -7.42
N ARG A 412 10.29 8.12 -7.30
CA ARG A 412 10.31 6.66 -7.40
C ARG A 412 9.61 6.12 -8.65
#